data_d68381b2817949f159ef01e3c8cc1b8c
#
_entry.id   d68381b2817949f159ef01e3c8cc1b8c
#
_cell.length_a   1.000
_cell.length_b   1.000
_cell.length_c   1.000
_cell.angle_alpha   90.00
_cell.angle_beta   90.00
_cell.angle_gamma   90.00
#
_symmetry.space_group_name_H-M   'P 1'
#
loop_
_entity.id
_entity.type
_entity.pdbx_description
1 polymer ?
#
loop_
_entity_poly.entity_id
_entity_poly.type
_entity_poly.pdbx_seq_one_letter_code
_entity_poly.pdbx_strand_id
1 'polypeptide(L)'
;NFDTTGNPSFSLALNNEDRTKALEDVLNIPLAFAKEGQKIVVIFDEFQEIANFDLEAKMRSVIQHHSDKVSYIFMGSKKSLLHAMFLDKNRPFYKSVKHFKIKEIGKESWSEFITSKFQATNKEIEEIYINKIFEFTKGFPYYTQQFAYELWNQCESKVDDENFSKTLKIIIEREEDLFGVEWDNLTPNQKKALKIVLEKDGKSLYDEQYLAKYQIKSGSFQTALGGLVQKDIIDKNSDGYYFADPLFEFWCNR
;
A
#
# COMPACT_ATOMS: atom_id res chain seq x y z
N ASN A 1 14.34 21.06 -31.64
CA ASN A 1 13.10 21.80 -31.42
C ASN A 1 13.30 22.82 -30.31
N PHE A 2 12.55 23.91 -30.34
CA PHE A 2 12.49 24.86 -29.24
C PHE A 2 11.17 24.67 -28.50
N ASP A 3 11.18 24.80 -27.18
CA ASP A 3 9.95 24.81 -26.38
C ASP A 3 9.18 26.12 -26.56
N THR A 4 8.01 26.23 -25.96
CA THR A 4 7.14 27.43 -26.04
C THR A 4 7.77 28.68 -25.41
N THR A 5 8.90 28.55 -24.72
CA THR A 5 9.67 29.62 -24.08
C THR A 5 10.96 29.95 -24.83
N GLY A 6 11.21 29.30 -25.99
CA GLY A 6 12.37 29.55 -26.85
C GLY A 6 13.65 28.83 -26.41
N ASN A 7 13.59 27.92 -25.45
CA ASN A 7 14.74 27.09 -25.05
C ASN A 7 14.90 25.90 -25.97
N PRO A 8 16.15 25.46 -26.28
CA PRO A 8 16.36 24.27 -27.08
C PRO A 8 15.88 23.03 -26.32
N SER A 9 14.87 22.34 -26.86
CA SER A 9 14.39 21.08 -26.35
C SER A 9 14.92 19.93 -27.22
N PHE A 10 15.53 18.96 -26.59
CA PHE A 10 15.97 17.73 -27.24
C PHE A 10 15.03 16.59 -26.86
N SER A 11 14.25 16.10 -27.80
CA SER A 11 13.51 14.84 -27.64
C SER A 11 14.26 13.75 -28.40
N LEU A 12 14.78 12.77 -27.68
CA LEU A 12 15.27 11.51 -28.26
C LEU A 12 14.06 10.61 -28.48
N ALA A 13 13.60 10.50 -29.73
CA ALA A 13 12.64 9.49 -30.10
C ALA A 13 13.39 8.15 -30.31
N LEU A 14 13.52 7.36 -29.24
CA LEU A 14 14.04 6.00 -29.34
C LEU A 14 12.97 5.11 -29.99
N ASN A 15 13.35 4.35 -31.03
CA ASN A 15 12.52 3.28 -31.57
C ASN A 15 12.42 2.12 -30.56
N ASN A 16 11.56 1.13 -30.82
CA ASN A 16 11.34 0.01 -29.89
C ASN A 16 12.60 -0.86 -29.70
N GLU A 17 13.45 -0.99 -30.73
CA GLU A 17 14.69 -1.75 -30.64
C GLU A 17 15.72 -1.06 -29.76
N ASP A 18 15.86 0.28 -29.92
CA ASP A 18 16.75 1.09 -29.09
C ASP A 18 16.34 1.07 -27.62
N ARG A 19 15.03 1.16 -27.34
CA ARG A 19 14.49 1.05 -25.98
C ARG A 19 14.76 -0.30 -25.35
N THR A 20 14.58 -1.36 -26.12
CA THR A 20 14.83 -2.74 -25.69
C THR A 20 16.30 -2.96 -25.36
N LYS A 21 17.20 -2.48 -26.24
CA LYS A 21 18.64 -2.55 -26.01
C LYS A 21 19.09 -1.72 -24.81
N ALA A 22 18.59 -0.50 -24.67
CA ALA A 22 18.87 0.36 -23.52
C ALA A 22 18.43 -0.30 -22.20
N LEU A 23 17.27 -0.96 -22.17
CA LEU A 23 16.83 -1.71 -20.99
C LEU A 23 17.77 -2.88 -20.67
N GLU A 24 18.21 -3.66 -21.68
CA GLU A 24 19.18 -4.72 -21.48
C GLU A 24 20.50 -4.18 -20.90
N ASP A 25 21.02 -3.10 -21.46
CA ASP A 25 22.25 -2.48 -21.02
C ASP A 25 22.15 -2.04 -19.56
N VAL A 26 21.04 -1.39 -19.17
CA VAL A 26 20.78 -0.98 -17.78
C VAL A 26 20.66 -2.17 -16.84
N LEU A 27 19.93 -3.22 -17.24
CA LEU A 27 19.76 -4.42 -16.42
C LEU A 27 21.08 -5.19 -16.24
N ASN A 28 22.02 -5.10 -17.20
CA ASN A 28 23.33 -5.73 -17.13
C ASN A 28 24.36 -4.91 -16.33
N ILE A 29 24.11 -3.64 -16.00
CA ILE A 29 25.02 -2.81 -15.20
C ILE A 29 25.49 -3.52 -13.90
N PRO A 30 24.63 -4.17 -13.11
CA PRO A 30 25.06 -4.85 -11.89
C PRO A 30 26.13 -5.91 -12.14
N LEU A 31 26.10 -6.60 -13.27
CA LEU A 31 27.12 -7.59 -13.63
C LEU A 31 28.52 -6.97 -13.82
N ALA A 32 28.58 -5.75 -14.36
CA ALA A 32 29.83 -5.04 -14.58
C ALA A 32 30.51 -4.63 -13.25
N PHE A 33 29.73 -4.45 -12.19
CA PHE A 33 30.24 -4.12 -10.86
C PHE A 33 30.51 -5.35 -9.99
N ALA A 34 30.04 -6.53 -10.36
CA ALA A 34 30.22 -7.76 -9.60
C ALA A 34 31.67 -8.27 -9.71
N LYS A 35 32.48 -8.02 -8.68
CA LYS A 35 33.82 -8.56 -8.53
C LYS A 35 33.76 -10.05 -8.14
N GLU A 36 34.87 -10.76 -8.36
CA GLU A 36 35.00 -12.16 -7.97
C GLU A 36 34.71 -12.32 -6.45
N GLY A 37 33.87 -13.27 -6.09
CA GLY A 37 33.47 -13.53 -4.71
C GLY A 37 32.45 -12.54 -4.09
N GLN A 38 32.03 -11.51 -4.85
CA GLN A 38 31.01 -10.56 -4.39
C GLN A 38 29.65 -10.84 -5.04
N LYS A 39 28.59 -10.68 -4.22
CA LYS A 39 27.20 -10.67 -4.71
C LYS A 39 26.64 -9.27 -4.64
N ILE A 40 25.94 -8.87 -5.69
CA ILE A 40 25.20 -7.61 -5.74
C ILE A 40 23.73 -7.89 -5.47
N VAL A 41 23.10 -7.02 -4.69
CA VAL A 41 21.65 -7.03 -4.48
C VAL A 41 21.07 -5.84 -5.21
N VAL A 42 20.14 -6.09 -6.11
CA VAL A 42 19.36 -5.06 -6.81
C VAL A 42 17.96 -5.07 -6.25
N ILE A 43 17.47 -3.91 -5.82
CA ILE A 43 16.15 -3.75 -5.24
C ILE A 43 15.31 -2.93 -6.20
N PHE A 44 14.19 -3.49 -6.64
CA PHE A 44 13.17 -2.76 -7.40
C PHE A 44 12.02 -2.41 -6.47
N ASP A 45 11.82 -1.12 -6.27
CA ASP A 45 10.65 -0.59 -5.59
C ASP A 45 9.54 -0.30 -6.59
N GLU A 46 8.27 -0.36 -6.13
CA GLU A 46 7.05 -0.21 -6.94
C GLU A 46 7.08 -1.10 -8.21
N PHE A 47 7.58 -2.33 -8.06
CA PHE A 47 7.83 -3.24 -9.17
C PHE A 47 6.60 -3.54 -10.04
N GLN A 48 5.39 -3.44 -9.49
CA GLN A 48 4.16 -3.61 -10.25
C GLN A 48 4.01 -2.63 -11.42
N GLU A 49 4.69 -1.48 -11.36
CA GLU A 49 4.62 -0.47 -12.43
C GLU A 49 5.18 -0.96 -13.76
N ILE A 50 6.07 -1.96 -13.77
CA ILE A 50 6.58 -2.53 -15.04
C ILE A 50 5.49 -3.19 -15.88
N ALA A 51 4.37 -3.62 -15.28
CA ALA A 51 3.23 -4.17 -16.00
C ALA A 51 2.59 -3.15 -16.95
N ASN A 52 2.66 -1.87 -16.61
CA ASN A 52 2.13 -0.79 -17.43
C ASN A 52 2.94 -0.53 -18.71
N PHE A 53 4.16 -1.07 -18.77
CA PHE A 53 5.09 -0.85 -19.89
C PHE A 53 5.33 -2.11 -20.74
N ASP A 54 4.66 -3.22 -20.43
CA ASP A 54 4.85 -4.53 -21.09
C ASP A 54 6.31 -5.01 -21.08
N LEU A 55 7.04 -4.72 -20.01
CA LEU A 55 8.47 -5.01 -19.88
C LEU A 55 8.77 -6.30 -19.13
N GLU A 56 7.78 -7.00 -18.58
CA GLU A 56 7.98 -8.17 -17.74
C GLU A 56 8.76 -9.29 -18.45
N ALA A 57 8.34 -9.66 -19.67
CA ALA A 57 8.98 -10.74 -20.42
C ALA A 57 10.43 -10.41 -20.72
N LYS A 58 10.69 -9.18 -21.14
CA LYS A 58 12.04 -8.71 -21.46
C LYS A 58 12.94 -8.68 -20.23
N MET A 59 12.45 -8.09 -19.15
CA MET A 59 13.20 -8.03 -17.91
C MET A 59 13.51 -9.44 -17.38
N ARG A 60 12.51 -10.34 -17.39
CA ARG A 60 12.70 -11.74 -16.96
C ARG A 60 13.76 -12.45 -17.81
N SER A 61 13.76 -12.25 -19.14
CA SER A 61 14.73 -12.88 -20.05
C SER A 61 16.17 -12.45 -19.77
N VAL A 62 16.39 -11.23 -19.29
CA VAL A 62 17.72 -10.72 -18.95
C VAL A 62 18.17 -11.21 -17.58
N ILE A 63 17.39 -10.92 -16.54
CA ILE A 63 17.81 -11.11 -15.15
C ILE A 63 17.98 -12.59 -14.75
N GLN A 64 17.31 -13.52 -15.44
CA GLN A 64 17.47 -14.96 -15.17
C GLN A 64 18.90 -15.48 -15.39
N HIS A 65 19.70 -14.77 -16.18
CA HIS A 65 21.10 -15.13 -16.46
C HIS A 65 22.09 -14.54 -15.43
N HIS A 66 21.60 -13.79 -14.45
CA HIS A 66 22.43 -13.11 -13.44
C HIS A 66 22.58 -13.90 -12.13
N SER A 67 22.02 -15.13 -12.05
CA SER A 67 21.75 -15.88 -10.82
C SER A 67 22.94 -16.08 -9.88
N ASP A 68 24.15 -16.15 -10.42
CA ASP A 68 25.34 -16.42 -9.61
C ASP A 68 25.95 -15.17 -8.97
N LYS A 69 25.70 -14.00 -9.55
CA LYS A 69 26.34 -12.74 -9.17
C LYS A 69 25.37 -11.70 -8.64
N VAL A 70 24.10 -11.73 -9.06
CA VAL A 70 23.12 -10.72 -8.71
C VAL A 70 21.87 -11.37 -8.10
N SER A 71 21.47 -10.86 -6.95
CA SER A 71 20.20 -11.20 -6.31
C SER A 71 19.21 -10.05 -6.48
N TYR A 72 17.95 -10.38 -6.72
CA TYR A 72 16.91 -9.40 -6.94
C TYR A 72 15.88 -9.41 -5.81
N ILE A 73 15.50 -8.23 -5.34
CA ILE A 73 14.39 -8.02 -4.43
C ILE A 73 13.36 -7.16 -5.15
N PHE A 74 12.13 -7.65 -5.22
CA PHE A 74 11.01 -6.94 -5.81
C PHE A 74 10.06 -6.50 -4.71
N MET A 75 9.82 -5.21 -4.60
CA MET A 75 8.93 -4.61 -3.61
C MET A 75 7.85 -3.80 -4.32
N GLY A 76 6.73 -3.59 -3.66
CA GLY A 76 5.66 -2.74 -4.15
C GLY A 76 4.49 -2.68 -3.18
N SER A 77 3.73 -1.61 -3.30
CA SER A 77 2.58 -1.30 -2.43
C SER A 77 1.31 -2.02 -2.87
N LYS A 78 1.13 -2.26 -4.18
CA LYS A 78 -0.08 -2.89 -4.75
C LYS A 78 0.03 -4.41 -4.72
N LYS A 79 -0.36 -4.99 -3.59
CA LYS A 79 -0.25 -6.43 -3.30
C LYS A 79 -0.95 -7.31 -4.33
N SER A 80 -2.15 -6.93 -4.77
CA SER A 80 -2.92 -7.67 -5.79
C SER A 80 -2.17 -7.77 -7.11
N LEU A 81 -1.53 -6.69 -7.57
CA LEU A 81 -0.74 -6.67 -8.80
C LEU A 81 0.53 -7.50 -8.68
N LEU A 82 1.29 -7.34 -7.58
CA LEU A 82 2.48 -8.16 -7.33
C LEU A 82 2.15 -9.65 -7.28
N HIS A 83 1.06 -10.03 -6.61
CA HIS A 83 0.59 -11.40 -6.59
C HIS A 83 0.26 -11.91 -8.00
N ALA A 84 -0.43 -11.12 -8.81
CA ALA A 84 -0.71 -11.49 -10.20
C ALA A 84 0.59 -11.74 -10.97
N MET A 85 1.59 -10.87 -10.85
CA MET A 85 2.87 -11.01 -11.55
C MET A 85 3.62 -12.31 -11.21
N PHE A 86 3.62 -12.73 -9.94
CA PHE A 86 4.42 -13.86 -9.47
C PHE A 86 3.63 -15.17 -9.30
N LEU A 87 2.31 -15.14 -9.25
CA LEU A 87 1.47 -16.32 -9.01
C LEU A 87 0.59 -16.72 -10.20
N ASP A 88 0.37 -15.83 -11.18
CA ASP A 88 -0.35 -16.18 -12.41
C ASP A 88 0.56 -16.97 -13.36
N LYS A 89 0.06 -18.15 -13.78
CA LYS A 89 0.76 -19.07 -14.70
C LYS A 89 1.11 -18.45 -16.07
N ASN A 90 0.34 -17.46 -16.48
CA ASN A 90 0.51 -16.80 -17.78
C ASN A 90 1.50 -15.63 -17.74
N ARG A 91 2.05 -15.30 -16.57
CA ARG A 91 2.98 -14.16 -16.41
C ARG A 91 4.44 -14.61 -16.46
N PRO A 92 5.34 -13.79 -17.02
CA PRO A 92 6.76 -14.12 -17.18
C PRO A 92 7.47 -14.45 -15.86
N PHE A 93 7.08 -13.79 -14.76
CA PHE A 93 7.66 -13.99 -13.44
C PHE A 93 7.02 -15.11 -12.62
N TYR A 94 6.13 -15.92 -13.22
CA TYR A 94 5.48 -17.01 -12.50
C TYR A 94 6.49 -17.89 -11.77
N LYS A 95 6.29 -18.06 -10.45
CA LYS A 95 7.14 -18.90 -9.57
C LYS A 95 8.66 -18.59 -9.63
N SER A 96 9.05 -17.38 -10.01
CA SER A 96 10.46 -17.01 -10.13
C SER A 96 11.09 -16.45 -8.85
N VAL A 97 10.30 -16.22 -7.80
CA VAL A 97 10.75 -15.60 -6.55
C VAL A 97 10.29 -16.40 -5.34
N LYS A 98 11.01 -16.21 -4.23
CA LYS A 98 10.55 -16.59 -2.90
C LYS A 98 9.74 -15.43 -2.30
N HIS A 99 8.50 -15.70 -1.94
CA HIS A 99 7.67 -14.70 -1.27
C HIS A 99 8.13 -14.51 0.17
N PHE A 100 8.30 -13.24 0.54
CA PHE A 100 8.61 -12.83 1.90
C PHE A 100 7.53 -11.88 2.39
N LYS A 101 6.71 -12.33 3.33
CA LYS A 101 5.66 -11.51 3.92
C LYS A 101 6.26 -10.69 5.07
N ILE A 102 6.28 -9.37 4.91
CA ILE A 102 6.57 -8.45 6.02
C ILE A 102 5.31 -8.40 6.89
N LYS A 103 5.48 -8.65 8.19
CA LYS A 103 4.41 -8.53 9.16
C LYS A 103 4.23 -7.09 9.60
N GLU A 104 3.06 -6.79 10.15
CA GLU A 104 2.78 -5.51 10.81
C GLU A 104 3.75 -5.30 11.98
N ILE A 105 4.07 -4.05 12.27
CA ILE A 105 4.84 -3.67 13.47
C ILE A 105 3.93 -3.93 14.68
N GLY A 106 4.43 -4.73 15.63
CA GLY A 106 3.68 -5.07 16.83
C GLY A 106 3.43 -3.87 17.74
N LYS A 107 2.38 -3.94 18.54
CA LYS A 107 1.95 -2.87 19.45
C LYS A 107 3.04 -2.50 20.47
N GLU A 108 3.76 -3.49 20.97
CA GLU A 108 4.84 -3.30 21.93
C GLU A 108 5.96 -2.43 21.34
N SER A 109 6.37 -2.72 20.11
CA SER A 109 7.39 -1.93 19.41
C SER A 109 6.92 -0.50 19.14
N TRP A 110 5.63 -0.32 18.84
CA TRP A 110 5.04 1.00 18.71
C TRP A 110 5.01 1.76 20.04
N SER A 111 4.64 1.08 21.13
CA SER A 111 4.62 1.68 22.47
C SER A 111 6.01 2.20 22.87
N GLU A 112 7.03 1.36 22.74
CA GLU A 112 8.41 1.73 23.02
C GLU A 112 8.87 2.92 22.17
N PHE A 113 8.60 2.86 20.86
CA PHE A 113 9.00 3.91 19.93
C PHE A 113 8.34 5.26 20.26
N ILE A 114 7.00 5.29 20.39
CA ILE A 114 6.25 6.52 20.65
C ILE A 114 6.65 7.11 22.00
N THR A 115 6.68 6.28 23.06
CA THR A 115 7.09 6.72 24.39
C THR A 115 8.49 7.34 24.37
N SER A 116 9.45 6.69 23.71
CA SER A 116 10.82 7.21 23.62
C SER A 116 10.90 8.57 22.92
N LYS A 117 10.06 8.81 21.89
CA LYS A 117 10.04 10.08 21.16
C LYS A 117 9.42 11.21 21.96
N PHE A 118 8.38 10.94 22.73
CA PHE A 118 7.78 11.92 23.65
C PHE A 118 8.77 12.28 24.76
N GLN A 119 9.36 11.29 25.42
CA GLN A 119 10.33 11.49 26.49
C GLN A 119 11.57 12.28 26.04
N ALA A 120 12.08 12.03 24.83
CA ALA A 120 13.24 12.76 24.29
C ALA A 120 13.02 14.28 24.17
N THR A 121 11.76 14.74 24.26
CA THR A 121 11.37 16.15 24.19
C THR A 121 10.70 16.65 25.47
N ASN A 122 10.88 15.94 26.59
CA ASN A 122 10.26 16.23 27.88
C ASN A 122 8.72 16.27 27.85
N LYS A 123 8.10 15.45 26.99
CA LYS A 123 6.65 15.24 26.93
C LYS A 123 6.29 13.85 27.43
N GLU A 124 5.09 13.71 27.95
CA GLU A 124 4.57 12.46 28.48
C GLU A 124 3.36 11.98 27.68
N ILE A 125 3.31 10.69 27.42
CA ILE A 125 2.15 10.00 26.86
C ILE A 125 1.87 8.72 27.65
N GLU A 126 0.64 8.57 28.13
CA GLU A 126 0.23 7.35 28.82
C GLU A 126 -0.09 6.24 27.82
N GLU A 127 0.10 5.00 28.23
CA GLU A 127 -0.12 3.82 27.39
C GLU A 127 -1.55 3.74 26.84
N ILE A 128 -2.53 4.28 27.57
CA ILE A 128 -3.93 4.33 27.10
C ILE A 128 -4.08 5.08 25.77
N TYR A 129 -3.34 6.18 25.57
CA TYR A 129 -3.39 6.94 24.33
C TYR A 129 -2.63 6.23 23.20
N ILE A 130 -1.53 5.56 23.52
CA ILE A 130 -0.82 4.72 22.54
C ILE A 130 -1.73 3.59 22.05
N ASN A 131 -2.46 2.97 22.96
CA ASN A 131 -3.44 1.96 22.63
C ASN A 131 -4.54 2.49 21.72
N LYS A 132 -5.11 3.66 22.03
CA LYS A 132 -6.10 4.33 21.18
C LYS A 132 -5.54 4.65 19.79
N ILE A 133 -4.29 5.12 19.69
CA ILE A 133 -3.62 5.35 18.40
C ILE A 133 -3.54 4.03 17.63
N PHE A 134 -3.04 2.97 18.26
CA PHE A 134 -2.86 1.67 17.61
C PHE A 134 -4.19 1.07 17.15
N GLU A 135 -5.24 1.15 17.94
CA GLU A 135 -6.59 0.69 17.58
C GLU A 135 -7.14 1.46 16.38
N PHE A 136 -6.98 2.79 16.37
CA PHE A 136 -7.45 3.65 15.30
C PHE A 136 -6.68 3.42 14.00
N THR A 137 -5.35 3.33 14.07
CA THR A 137 -4.46 3.19 12.90
C THR A 137 -4.20 1.74 12.51
N LYS A 138 -4.66 0.77 13.32
CA LYS A 138 -4.37 -0.67 13.18
C LYS A 138 -2.87 -0.98 13.05
N GLY A 139 -2.01 -0.11 13.60
CA GLY A 139 -0.55 -0.24 13.54
C GLY A 139 0.07 0.06 12.17
N PHE A 140 -0.69 0.61 11.23
CA PHE A 140 -0.14 1.04 9.94
C PHE A 140 0.94 2.10 10.13
N PRO A 141 2.17 1.88 9.65
CA PRO A 141 3.31 2.74 9.97
C PRO A 141 3.08 4.22 9.66
N TYR A 142 2.56 4.51 8.48
CA TYR A 142 2.30 5.88 8.05
C TYR A 142 1.34 6.59 9.01
N TYR A 143 0.16 6.01 9.24
CA TYR A 143 -0.86 6.62 10.09
C TYR A 143 -0.49 6.65 11.56
N THR A 144 0.19 5.61 12.06
CA THR A 144 0.62 5.56 13.46
C THR A 144 1.65 6.65 13.74
N GLN A 145 2.61 6.85 12.85
CA GLN A 145 3.60 7.94 12.98
C GLN A 145 2.94 9.31 12.81
N GLN A 146 2.08 9.47 11.82
CA GLN A 146 1.35 10.73 11.57
C GLN A 146 0.51 11.13 12.78
N PHE A 147 -0.25 10.18 13.34
CA PHE A 147 -1.06 10.44 14.54
C PHE A 147 -0.20 10.81 15.74
N ALA A 148 0.84 10.02 16.02
CA ALA A 148 1.74 10.26 17.13
C ALA A 148 2.46 11.62 17.00
N TYR A 149 2.87 11.99 15.80
CA TYR A 149 3.51 13.27 15.51
C TYR A 149 2.54 14.44 15.69
N GLU A 150 1.31 14.35 15.16
CA GLU A 150 0.32 15.39 15.32
C GLU A 150 -0.10 15.55 16.79
N LEU A 151 -0.26 14.44 17.51
CA LEU A 151 -0.56 14.47 18.95
C LEU A 151 0.57 15.11 19.75
N TRP A 152 1.82 14.84 19.37
CA TRP A 152 2.99 15.48 19.95
C TRP A 152 2.98 17.01 19.71
N ASN A 153 2.55 17.48 18.53
CA ASN A 153 2.39 18.90 18.22
C ASN A 153 1.30 19.58 19.06
N GLN A 154 0.18 18.88 19.31
CA GLN A 154 -0.94 19.42 20.08
C GLN A 154 -0.72 19.40 21.60
N CYS A 155 0.21 18.59 22.08
CA CYS A 155 0.52 18.43 23.50
C CYS A 155 1.65 19.37 23.92
N GLU A 156 1.50 20.12 25.02
CA GLU A 156 2.56 20.94 25.59
C GLU A 156 3.55 20.11 26.43
N SER A 157 3.03 19.35 27.39
CA SER A 157 3.84 18.53 28.31
C SER A 157 3.31 17.11 28.49
N LYS A 158 2.01 16.93 28.64
CA LYS A 158 1.35 15.64 28.85
C LYS A 158 0.12 15.53 27.98
N VAL A 159 -0.03 14.36 27.33
CA VAL A 159 -1.21 14.05 26.51
C VAL A 159 -2.44 13.88 27.40
N ASP A 160 -3.56 14.47 26.97
CA ASP A 160 -4.87 14.34 27.56
C ASP A 160 -5.96 14.02 26.51
N ASP A 161 -7.20 13.86 26.95
CA ASP A 161 -8.32 13.53 26.07
C ASP A 161 -8.67 14.68 25.11
N GLU A 162 -8.43 15.94 25.48
CA GLU A 162 -8.65 17.10 24.61
C GLU A 162 -7.66 17.11 23.47
N ASN A 163 -6.34 16.96 23.76
CA ASN A 163 -5.30 16.87 22.74
C ASN A 163 -5.55 15.69 21.79
N PHE A 164 -5.97 14.54 22.33
CA PHE A 164 -6.26 13.35 21.52
C PHE A 164 -7.45 13.60 20.58
N SER A 165 -8.56 14.13 21.10
CA SER A 165 -9.76 14.39 20.30
C SER A 165 -9.51 15.43 19.21
N LYS A 166 -8.75 16.49 19.53
CA LYS A 166 -8.33 17.51 18.56
C LYS A 166 -7.45 16.91 17.46
N THR A 167 -6.50 16.07 17.84
CA THR A 167 -5.62 15.38 16.88
C THR A 167 -6.43 14.48 15.94
N LEU A 168 -7.34 13.67 16.48
CA LEU A 168 -8.20 12.82 15.68
C LEU A 168 -8.99 13.63 14.64
N LYS A 169 -9.57 14.75 15.06
CA LYS A 169 -10.29 15.64 14.16
C LYS A 169 -9.40 16.19 13.05
N ILE A 170 -8.20 16.68 13.37
CA ILE A 170 -7.25 17.23 12.40
C ILE A 170 -6.88 16.16 11.35
N ILE A 171 -6.59 14.94 11.80
CA ILE A 171 -6.18 13.86 10.88
C ILE A 171 -7.31 13.51 9.92
N ILE A 172 -8.53 13.38 10.43
CA ILE A 172 -9.68 13.04 9.58
C ILE A 172 -10.04 14.18 8.63
N GLU A 173 -10.02 15.43 9.09
CA GLU A 173 -10.29 16.58 8.21
C GLU A 173 -9.25 16.72 7.09
N ARG A 174 -8.01 16.32 7.34
CA ARG A 174 -6.95 16.31 6.31
C ARG A 174 -7.23 15.36 5.16
N GLU A 175 -7.83 14.21 5.45
CA GLU A 175 -8.12 13.16 4.46
C GLU A 175 -9.56 13.25 3.89
N GLU A 176 -10.39 14.17 4.40
CA GLU A 176 -11.82 14.28 4.06
C GLU A 176 -12.08 14.37 2.56
N ASP A 177 -11.36 15.27 1.88
CA ASP A 177 -11.53 15.48 0.44
C ASP A 177 -11.10 14.25 -0.37
N LEU A 178 -10.00 13.61 0.02
CA LEU A 178 -9.51 12.40 -0.62
C LEU A 178 -10.50 11.24 -0.47
N PHE A 179 -10.98 11.02 0.73
CA PHE A 179 -11.97 9.98 1.02
C PHE A 179 -13.31 10.24 0.35
N GLY A 180 -13.71 11.52 0.24
CA GLY A 180 -14.89 11.91 -0.52
C GLY A 180 -14.79 11.53 -2.00
N VAL A 181 -13.66 11.84 -2.63
CA VAL A 181 -13.39 11.48 -4.03
C VAL A 181 -13.35 9.94 -4.20
N GLU A 182 -12.68 9.23 -3.29
CA GLU A 182 -12.62 7.76 -3.35
C GLU A 182 -14.00 7.14 -3.22
N TRP A 183 -14.81 7.61 -2.26
CA TRP A 183 -16.19 7.19 -2.10
C TRP A 183 -17.04 7.46 -3.34
N ASP A 184 -16.93 8.64 -3.95
CA ASP A 184 -17.72 9.02 -5.12
C ASP A 184 -17.37 8.20 -6.37
N ASN A 185 -16.15 7.72 -6.46
CA ASN A 185 -15.70 6.81 -7.52
C ASN A 185 -16.20 5.36 -7.36
N LEU A 186 -16.92 5.06 -6.28
CA LEU A 186 -17.52 3.74 -6.06
C LEU A 186 -18.88 3.62 -6.72
N THR A 187 -19.13 2.47 -7.33
CA THR A 187 -20.48 2.14 -7.83
C THR A 187 -21.47 1.96 -6.67
N PRO A 188 -22.77 2.13 -6.90
CA PRO A 188 -23.79 1.91 -5.86
C PRO A 188 -23.67 0.53 -5.16
N ASN A 189 -23.35 -0.53 -5.92
CA ASN A 189 -23.17 -1.86 -5.35
C ASN A 189 -21.88 -1.98 -4.53
N GLN A 190 -20.80 -1.29 -4.91
CA GLN A 190 -19.58 -1.23 -4.13
C GLN A 190 -19.80 -0.48 -2.80
N LYS A 191 -20.53 0.64 -2.81
CA LYS A 191 -20.93 1.36 -1.59
C LYS A 191 -21.75 0.48 -0.64
N LYS A 192 -22.72 -0.29 -1.18
CA LYS A 192 -23.49 -1.27 -0.41
C LYS A 192 -22.61 -2.39 0.16
N ALA A 193 -21.68 -2.90 -0.64
CA ALA A 193 -20.76 -3.95 -0.22
C ALA A 193 -19.85 -3.48 0.92
N LEU A 194 -19.30 -2.26 0.85
CA LEU A 194 -18.49 -1.70 1.93
C LEU A 194 -19.27 -1.57 3.24
N LYS A 195 -20.55 -1.14 3.17
CA LYS A 195 -21.41 -1.07 4.37
C LYS A 195 -21.62 -2.45 5.01
N ILE A 196 -21.77 -3.50 4.19
CA ILE A 196 -21.88 -4.87 4.71
C ILE A 196 -20.55 -5.32 5.33
N VAL A 197 -19.41 -5.00 4.69
CA VAL A 197 -18.09 -5.31 5.24
C VAL A 197 -17.89 -4.65 6.61
N LEU A 198 -18.26 -3.38 6.75
CA LEU A 198 -18.20 -2.64 8.02
C LEU A 198 -19.08 -3.30 9.10
N GLU A 199 -20.36 -3.51 8.82
CA GLU A 199 -21.32 -4.04 9.82
C GLU A 199 -21.03 -5.48 10.24
N LYS A 200 -20.36 -6.25 9.39
CA LYS A 200 -20.01 -7.67 9.64
C LYS A 200 -18.55 -7.86 10.05
N ASP A 201 -17.80 -6.77 10.24
CA ASP A 201 -16.36 -6.83 10.50
C ASP A 201 -15.63 -7.78 9.53
N GLY A 202 -16.01 -7.68 8.25
CA GLY A 202 -15.44 -8.47 7.16
C GLY A 202 -15.77 -9.96 7.14
N LYS A 203 -16.61 -10.46 8.05
CA LYS A 203 -16.90 -11.89 8.24
C LYS A 203 -18.34 -12.25 7.88
N SER A 204 -18.55 -13.49 7.44
CA SER A 204 -19.90 -13.99 7.12
C SER A 204 -20.71 -13.05 6.22
N LEU A 205 -20.09 -12.50 5.20
CA LEU A 205 -20.63 -11.42 4.38
C LEU A 205 -21.83 -11.82 3.51
N TYR A 206 -22.05 -13.13 3.27
CA TYR A 206 -23.15 -13.65 2.45
C TYR A 206 -24.40 -13.98 3.27
N ASP A 207 -24.56 -13.33 4.41
CA ASP A 207 -25.74 -13.40 5.26
C ASP A 207 -26.95 -12.79 4.51
N GLU A 208 -27.99 -13.59 4.32
CA GLU A 208 -29.19 -13.20 3.55
C GLU A 208 -29.90 -11.98 4.13
N GLN A 209 -29.89 -11.82 5.46
CA GLN A 209 -30.51 -10.67 6.12
C GLN A 209 -29.82 -9.35 5.73
N TYR A 210 -28.49 -9.36 5.68
CA TYR A 210 -27.71 -8.18 5.26
C TYR A 210 -27.81 -7.91 3.77
N LEU A 211 -27.78 -8.96 2.93
CA LEU A 211 -28.00 -8.80 1.49
C LEU A 211 -29.38 -8.20 1.20
N ALA A 212 -30.41 -8.66 1.91
CA ALA A 212 -31.77 -8.11 1.80
C ALA A 212 -31.84 -6.67 2.33
N LYS A 213 -31.25 -6.39 3.51
CA LYS A 213 -31.18 -5.03 4.11
C LYS A 213 -30.63 -4.00 3.13
N TYR A 214 -29.55 -4.36 2.42
CA TYR A 214 -28.90 -3.49 1.45
C TYR A 214 -29.44 -3.65 0.02
N GLN A 215 -30.46 -4.48 -0.20
CA GLN A 215 -31.08 -4.71 -1.51
C GLN A 215 -30.02 -5.02 -2.57
N ILE A 216 -29.14 -5.97 -2.30
CA ILE A 216 -28.10 -6.44 -3.22
C ILE A 216 -28.19 -7.95 -3.39
N LYS A 217 -28.17 -8.42 -4.64
CA LYS A 217 -28.14 -9.86 -4.95
C LYS A 217 -26.74 -10.42 -4.73
N SER A 218 -26.63 -11.68 -4.28
CA SER A 218 -25.36 -12.36 -4.00
C SER A 218 -24.33 -12.26 -5.12
N GLY A 219 -24.72 -12.47 -6.38
CA GLY A 219 -23.82 -12.35 -7.53
C GLY A 219 -23.30 -10.91 -7.73
N SER A 220 -24.19 -9.90 -7.59
CA SER A 220 -23.79 -8.49 -7.68
C SER A 220 -22.88 -8.10 -6.51
N PHE A 221 -23.13 -8.65 -5.33
CA PHE A 221 -22.28 -8.46 -4.14
C PHE A 221 -20.89 -9.03 -4.33
N GLN A 222 -20.79 -10.26 -4.86
CA GLN A 222 -19.50 -10.88 -5.18
C GLN A 222 -18.69 -10.07 -6.18
N THR A 223 -19.35 -9.58 -7.25
CA THR A 223 -18.70 -8.70 -8.25
C THR A 223 -18.24 -7.39 -7.63
N ALA A 224 -19.05 -6.80 -6.74
CA ALA A 224 -18.70 -5.57 -6.04
C ALA A 224 -17.48 -5.76 -5.12
N LEU A 225 -17.43 -6.85 -4.33
CA LEU A 225 -16.26 -7.20 -3.51
C LEU A 225 -15.01 -7.38 -4.37
N GLY A 226 -15.11 -8.11 -5.49
CA GLY A 226 -13.97 -8.28 -6.42
C GLY A 226 -13.45 -6.95 -6.96
N GLY A 227 -14.36 -6.03 -7.33
CA GLY A 227 -13.99 -4.70 -7.80
C GLY A 227 -13.37 -3.81 -6.70
N LEU A 228 -13.80 -3.95 -5.44
CA LEU A 228 -13.19 -3.26 -4.31
C LEU A 228 -11.77 -3.77 -4.02
N VAL A 229 -11.54 -5.09 -4.13
CA VAL A 229 -10.20 -5.68 -4.00
C VAL A 229 -9.28 -5.21 -5.14
N GLN A 230 -9.78 -5.14 -6.38
CA GLN A 230 -8.99 -4.65 -7.51
C GLN A 230 -8.60 -3.16 -7.39
N LYS A 231 -9.43 -2.39 -6.67
CA LYS A 231 -9.16 -0.98 -6.36
C LYS A 231 -8.31 -0.78 -5.11
N ASP A 232 -7.84 -1.86 -4.48
CA ASP A 232 -7.10 -1.86 -3.22
C ASP A 232 -7.82 -1.12 -2.05
N ILE A 233 -9.17 -1.06 -2.09
CA ILE A 233 -9.99 -0.45 -1.02
C ILE A 233 -10.19 -1.43 0.12
N ILE A 234 -10.39 -2.69 -0.20
CA ILE A 234 -10.41 -3.81 0.75
C ILE A 234 -9.42 -4.88 0.30
N ASP A 235 -8.95 -5.67 1.25
CA ASP A 235 -8.16 -6.88 0.98
C ASP A 235 -8.77 -8.06 1.73
N LYS A 236 -8.27 -9.27 1.47
CA LYS A 236 -8.76 -10.51 2.06
C LYS A 236 -7.61 -11.29 2.69
N ASN A 237 -7.82 -11.79 3.88
CA ASN A 237 -6.95 -12.74 4.57
C ASN A 237 -7.72 -14.01 4.97
N SER A 238 -7.11 -14.84 5.86
CA SER A 238 -7.74 -16.04 6.42
C SER A 238 -9.00 -15.75 7.23
N ASP A 239 -9.11 -14.57 7.82
CA ASP A 239 -10.14 -14.18 8.78
C ASP A 239 -11.34 -13.51 8.12
N GLY A 240 -11.15 -12.99 6.89
CA GLY A 240 -12.19 -12.31 6.13
C GLY A 240 -11.68 -11.17 5.26
N TYR A 241 -12.55 -10.22 4.98
CA TYR A 241 -12.20 -8.98 4.29
C TYR A 241 -11.91 -7.88 5.31
N TYR A 242 -10.99 -7.00 4.97
CA TYR A 242 -10.65 -5.85 5.80
C TYR A 242 -10.34 -4.64 4.90
N PHE A 243 -10.52 -3.44 5.43
CA PHE A 243 -10.16 -2.22 4.71
C PHE A 243 -8.65 -2.12 4.58
N ALA A 244 -8.17 -1.77 3.39
CA ALA A 244 -6.75 -1.53 3.15
C ALA A 244 -6.28 -0.26 3.87
N ASP A 245 -7.17 0.72 4.03
CA ASP A 245 -6.94 1.96 4.75
C ASP A 245 -7.82 2.04 6.01
N PRO A 246 -7.23 2.01 7.22
CA PRO A 246 -7.99 2.09 8.47
C PRO A 246 -8.66 3.46 8.71
N LEU A 247 -8.11 4.54 8.15
CA LEU A 247 -8.73 5.87 8.26
C LEU A 247 -9.95 5.98 7.34
N PHE A 248 -9.89 5.41 6.15
CA PHE A 248 -11.04 5.34 5.26
C PHE A 248 -12.15 4.47 5.85
N GLU A 249 -11.80 3.35 6.50
CA GLU A 249 -12.77 2.54 7.26
C GLU A 249 -13.47 3.38 8.32
N PHE A 250 -12.72 4.11 9.14
CA PHE A 250 -13.26 4.99 10.16
C PHE A 250 -14.16 6.08 9.55
N TRP A 251 -13.72 6.68 8.45
CA TRP A 251 -14.50 7.70 7.73
C TRP A 251 -15.81 7.14 7.17
N CYS A 252 -15.82 5.94 6.62
CA CYS A 252 -17.02 5.27 6.13
C CYS A 252 -18.02 4.89 7.23
N ASN A 253 -17.57 4.80 8.48
CA ASN A 253 -18.40 4.40 9.64
C ASN A 253 -19.01 5.58 10.41
N ARG A 254 -18.78 6.80 9.97
CA ARG A 254 -19.44 8.01 10.50
C ARG A 254 -20.87 8.09 9.97
#